data_4a5c53c9729966809481833f90215dc1
#
_entry.id   4a5c53c9729966809481833f90215dc1
#
_cell.length_a   1.000
_cell.length_b   1.000
_cell.length_c   1.000
_cell.angle_alpha   90.00
_cell.angle_beta   90.00
_cell.angle_gamma   90.00
#
_symmetry.space_group_name_H-M   'P 1'
#
loop_
_entity.id
_entity.type
_entity.pdbx_description
1 polymer ?
#
loop_
_entity_poly.entity_id
_entity_poly.type
_entity_poly.pdbx_seq_one_letter_code
_entity_poly.pdbx_strand_id
1 'polypeptide(L)'
;RAGLEMHLGKGGYAGLVEVGDGWVNVCGLFRLSDQRMPKQFLLLGYLRFVGLSALAEKLAAAEWREGSQSAVAGFHLGQQASLPGVACVGDAHSIIPPFTGNGMSMALEGAALAVEPLVEYAHGHCSWGATLEALNGMANRKFDRRLQLAGACQQLLMAPWFRRPLEILTENQLLPFRTLFTLTRN
;
A
#
# COMPACT_ATOMS: atom_id res chain seq x y z
N ARG A 1 -0.50 14.97 -19.34
CA ARG A 1 0.39 14.10 -18.53
C ARG A 1 -0.47 13.30 -17.58
N ALA A 2 -0.23 12.01 -17.44
CA ALA A 2 -0.91 11.19 -16.43
C ALA A 2 -0.43 11.65 -15.06
N GLY A 3 -1.36 11.94 -14.13
CA GLY A 3 -1.01 12.38 -12.77
C GLY A 3 -0.34 11.28 -11.92
N LEU A 4 -0.50 10.01 -12.31
CA LEU A 4 0.12 8.84 -11.70
C LEU A 4 0.49 7.84 -12.79
N GLU A 5 1.75 7.41 -12.79
CA GLU A 5 2.25 6.33 -13.62
C GLU A 5 2.51 5.10 -12.76
N MET A 6 2.13 3.90 -13.25
CA MET A 6 2.43 2.64 -12.57
C MET A 6 3.19 1.70 -13.50
N HIS A 7 4.35 1.23 -13.04
CA HIS A 7 5.23 0.31 -13.75
C HIS A 7 5.19 -1.05 -13.07
N LEU A 8 4.81 -2.09 -13.80
CA LEU A 8 4.67 -3.45 -13.30
C LEU A 8 5.86 -4.32 -13.72
N GLY A 9 6.52 -4.92 -12.74
CA GLY A 9 7.63 -5.86 -12.94
C GLY A 9 7.29 -7.28 -12.46
N LYS A 10 8.24 -8.20 -12.54
CA LYS A 10 8.10 -9.57 -12.04
C LYS A 10 8.22 -9.60 -10.52
N GLY A 11 7.08 -9.63 -9.82
CA GLY A 11 7.04 -9.68 -8.36
C GLY A 11 7.29 -8.32 -7.68
N GLY A 12 7.03 -7.22 -8.38
CA GLY A 12 7.09 -5.88 -7.84
C GLY A 12 6.50 -4.85 -8.78
N TYR A 13 6.22 -3.66 -8.27
CA TYR A 13 5.77 -2.51 -9.05
C TYR A 13 6.32 -1.21 -8.47
N ALA A 14 6.35 -0.17 -9.29
CA ALA A 14 6.68 1.18 -8.88
C ALA A 14 5.62 2.16 -9.37
N GLY A 15 5.26 3.11 -8.52
CA GLY A 15 4.41 4.24 -8.84
C GLY A 15 5.22 5.53 -8.89
N LEU A 16 4.92 6.38 -9.86
CA LEU A 16 5.50 7.70 -10.02
C LEU A 16 4.39 8.74 -10.03
N VAL A 17 4.55 9.79 -9.25
CA VAL A 17 3.61 10.91 -9.21
C VAL A 17 4.35 12.24 -9.16
N GLU A 18 3.95 13.17 -10.01
CA GLU A 18 4.46 14.55 -9.95
C GLU A 18 3.92 15.26 -8.71
N VAL A 19 4.82 15.83 -7.91
CA VAL A 19 4.48 16.49 -6.63
C VAL A 19 4.71 18.00 -6.63
N GLY A 20 4.94 18.58 -7.80
CA GLY A 20 5.18 20.00 -8.01
C GLY A 20 6.67 20.34 -8.23
N ASP A 21 6.92 21.54 -8.73
CA ASP A 21 8.27 22.10 -8.98
C ASP A 21 9.22 21.19 -9.78
N GLY A 22 8.66 20.34 -10.65
CA GLY A 22 9.43 19.39 -11.45
C GLY A 22 9.87 18.14 -10.68
N TRP A 23 9.52 18.00 -9.41
CA TRP A 23 9.82 16.81 -8.62
C TRP A 23 8.81 15.70 -8.85
N VAL A 24 9.32 14.48 -8.86
CA VAL A 24 8.51 13.25 -8.97
C VAL A 24 8.76 12.39 -7.73
N ASN A 25 7.69 12.05 -7.02
CA ASN A 25 7.76 11.04 -5.97
C ASN A 25 7.73 9.64 -6.60
N VAL A 26 8.68 8.79 -6.20
CA VAL A 26 8.79 7.41 -6.67
C VAL A 26 8.67 6.48 -5.48
N CYS A 27 7.69 5.59 -5.51
CA CYS A 27 7.51 4.56 -4.51
C CYS A 27 7.36 3.19 -5.17
N GLY A 28 7.72 2.12 -4.48
CA GLY A 28 7.60 0.77 -5.01
C GLY A 28 7.38 -0.26 -3.92
N LEU A 29 6.71 -1.34 -4.30
CA LEU A 29 6.56 -2.55 -3.50
C LEU A 29 7.19 -3.71 -4.25
N PHE A 30 8.09 -4.42 -3.59
CA PHE A 30 8.84 -5.52 -4.19
C PHE A 30 8.82 -6.73 -3.25
N ARG A 31 8.78 -7.93 -3.82
CA ARG A 31 9.07 -9.14 -3.04
C ARG A 31 10.54 -9.09 -2.61
N LEU A 32 10.79 -9.46 -1.36
CA LEU A 32 12.16 -9.60 -0.87
C LEU A 32 12.95 -10.57 -1.75
N SER A 33 14.17 -10.20 -2.04
CA SER A 33 15.16 -11.02 -2.75
C SER A 33 16.24 -11.46 -1.79
N ASP A 34 16.71 -12.69 -1.94
CA ASP A 34 17.89 -13.19 -1.23
C ASP A 34 19.20 -12.51 -1.69
N GLN A 35 19.15 -11.77 -2.80
CA GLN A 35 20.29 -10.99 -3.27
C GLN A 35 20.51 -9.78 -2.38
N ARG A 36 21.74 -9.66 -1.87
CA ARG A 36 22.17 -8.44 -1.14
C ARG A 36 22.27 -7.28 -2.11
N MET A 37 21.36 -6.33 -2.01
CA MET A 37 21.41 -5.09 -2.77
C MET A 37 22.11 -3.99 -1.96
N PRO A 38 22.99 -3.17 -2.59
CA PRO A 38 23.59 -2.03 -1.91
C PRO A 38 22.51 -1.06 -1.40
N LYS A 39 22.60 -0.66 -0.13
CA LYS A 39 21.60 0.23 0.49
C LYS A 39 21.44 1.55 -0.27
N GLN A 40 22.51 2.09 -0.79
CA GLN A 40 22.59 3.37 -1.52
C GLN A 40 21.75 3.38 -2.82
N PHE A 41 21.52 2.20 -3.43
CA PHE A 41 20.81 2.07 -4.70
C PHE A 41 19.71 1.03 -4.63
N LEU A 42 19.11 0.87 -3.44
CA LEU A 42 18.16 -0.20 -3.16
C LEU A 42 17.00 -0.19 -4.15
N LEU A 43 16.37 0.97 -4.37
CA LEU A 43 15.26 1.11 -5.33
C LEU A 43 15.69 0.74 -6.75
N LEU A 44 16.82 1.27 -7.23
CA LEU A 44 17.31 0.99 -8.58
C LEU A 44 17.67 -0.50 -8.76
N GLY A 45 18.23 -1.11 -7.71
CA GLY A 45 18.52 -2.55 -7.68
C GLY A 45 17.25 -3.38 -7.81
N TYR A 46 16.22 -3.08 -7.03
CA TYR A 46 14.94 -3.77 -7.10
C TYR A 46 14.22 -3.56 -8.43
N LEU A 47 14.25 -2.35 -9.00
CA LEU A 47 13.70 -2.09 -10.32
C LEU A 47 14.35 -2.97 -11.40
N ARG A 48 15.68 -3.09 -11.40
CA ARG A 48 16.40 -3.98 -12.33
C ARG A 48 16.06 -5.44 -12.08
N PHE A 49 16.00 -5.87 -10.81
CA PHE A 49 15.67 -7.23 -10.42
C PHE A 49 14.29 -7.66 -10.91
N VAL A 50 13.28 -6.78 -10.83
CA VAL A 50 11.92 -7.07 -11.32
C VAL A 50 11.74 -6.85 -12.82
N GLY A 51 12.81 -6.50 -13.56
CA GLY A 51 12.80 -6.33 -15.02
C GLY A 51 12.37 -4.93 -15.49
N LEU A 52 12.40 -3.92 -14.63
CA LEU A 52 12.13 -2.51 -14.94
C LEU A 52 13.42 -1.72 -15.18
N SER A 53 14.37 -2.29 -15.97
CA SER A 53 15.71 -1.72 -16.18
C SER A 53 15.67 -0.34 -16.84
N ALA A 54 14.80 -0.13 -17.82
CA ALA A 54 14.66 1.17 -18.47
C ALA A 54 14.22 2.28 -17.48
N LEU A 55 13.31 1.96 -16.54
CA LEU A 55 12.94 2.89 -15.47
C LEU A 55 14.11 3.13 -14.52
N ALA A 56 14.84 2.07 -14.15
CA ALA A 56 16.00 2.19 -13.28
C ALA A 56 17.09 3.09 -13.89
N GLU A 57 17.35 3.00 -15.19
CA GLU A 57 18.31 3.85 -15.90
C GLU A 57 17.83 5.31 -15.96
N LYS A 58 16.55 5.53 -16.27
CA LYS A 58 15.94 6.87 -16.24
C LYS A 58 16.08 7.52 -14.86
N LEU A 59 15.81 6.78 -13.80
CA LEU A 59 15.92 7.28 -12.43
C LEU A 59 17.37 7.44 -11.97
N ALA A 60 18.29 6.60 -12.45
CA ALA A 60 19.72 6.73 -12.14
C ALA A 60 20.32 8.01 -12.72
N ALA A 61 19.79 8.49 -13.86
CA ALA A 61 20.20 9.74 -14.49
C ALA A 61 19.50 10.99 -13.93
N ALA A 62 18.49 10.82 -13.06
CA ALA A 62 17.76 11.93 -12.47
C ALA A 62 18.48 12.48 -11.23
N GLU A 63 18.18 13.75 -10.91
CA GLU A 63 18.59 14.35 -9.66
C GLU A 63 17.77 13.80 -8.49
N TRP A 64 18.42 13.46 -7.40
CA TRP A 64 17.79 12.94 -6.19
C TRP A 64 17.91 13.95 -5.05
N ARG A 65 16.80 14.22 -4.39
CA ARG A 65 16.82 15.03 -3.19
C ARG A 65 17.53 14.27 -2.06
N GLU A 66 18.56 14.89 -1.49
CA GLU A 66 19.31 14.29 -0.39
C GLU A 66 18.40 13.90 0.80
N GLY A 67 18.60 12.73 1.37
CA GLY A 67 17.81 12.22 2.49
C GLY A 67 16.38 11.79 2.15
N SER A 68 15.95 11.85 0.88
CA SER A 68 14.58 11.48 0.47
C SER A 68 14.33 9.97 0.36
N GLN A 69 15.38 9.16 0.40
CA GLN A 69 15.26 7.71 0.21
C GLN A 69 14.99 7.01 1.54
N SER A 70 13.94 6.19 1.57
CA SER A 70 13.62 5.32 2.69
C SER A 70 13.14 3.96 2.21
N ALA A 71 13.35 2.92 3.01
CA ALA A 71 12.86 1.58 2.73
C ALA A 71 12.45 0.88 4.02
N VAL A 72 11.38 0.12 3.96
CA VAL A 72 10.90 -0.75 5.04
C VAL A 72 10.79 -2.16 4.51
N ALA A 73 11.19 -3.13 5.29
CA ALA A 73 11.09 -4.56 4.95
C ALA A 73 10.50 -5.35 6.11
N GLY A 74 9.97 -6.54 5.82
CA GLY A 74 9.46 -7.45 6.84
C GLY A 74 8.06 -7.12 7.36
N PHE A 75 7.28 -6.29 6.66
CA PHE A 75 5.87 -6.08 6.97
C PHE A 75 4.97 -7.01 6.18
N HIS A 76 3.79 -7.30 6.72
CA HIS A 76 2.75 -8.09 6.07
C HIS A 76 1.61 -7.20 5.62
N LEU A 77 1.10 -7.45 4.40
CA LEU A 77 -0.13 -6.81 3.93
C LEU A 77 -1.34 -7.51 4.56
N GLY A 78 -2.38 -6.74 4.85
CA GLY A 78 -3.59 -7.23 5.52
C GLY A 78 -3.60 -6.90 7.00
N GLN A 79 -4.39 -7.66 7.76
CA GLN A 79 -4.54 -7.47 9.20
C GLN A 79 -3.22 -7.79 9.92
N GLN A 80 -2.84 -6.94 10.87
CA GLN A 80 -1.65 -7.11 11.68
C GLN A 80 -1.95 -7.95 12.92
N ALA A 81 -0.92 -8.54 13.53
CA ALA A 81 -1.07 -9.24 14.79
C ALA A 81 -1.50 -8.26 15.90
N SER A 82 -2.58 -8.59 16.59
CA SER A 82 -3.04 -7.77 17.72
C SER A 82 -2.05 -7.87 18.88
N LEU A 83 -1.72 -6.72 19.46
CA LEU A 83 -0.93 -6.65 20.68
C LEU A 83 -1.87 -6.71 21.88
N PRO A 84 -1.66 -7.63 22.84
CA PRO A 84 -2.51 -7.75 24.03
C PRO A 84 -2.58 -6.43 24.82
N GLY A 85 -3.79 -5.96 25.07
CA GLY A 85 -4.01 -4.74 25.85
C GLY A 85 -3.74 -3.42 25.13
N VAL A 86 -3.46 -3.44 23.81
CA VAL A 86 -3.15 -2.25 23.01
C VAL A 86 -4.23 -2.01 21.95
N ALA A 87 -4.72 -0.78 21.90
CA ALA A 87 -5.61 -0.34 20.80
C ALA A 87 -4.76 0.00 19.57
N CYS A 88 -4.99 -0.71 18.47
CA CYS A 88 -4.28 -0.50 17.21
C CYS A 88 -5.20 0.17 16.19
N VAL A 89 -4.71 1.22 15.52
CA VAL A 89 -5.41 1.92 14.43
C VAL A 89 -4.46 2.15 13.26
N GLY A 90 -5.00 2.44 12.07
CA GLY A 90 -4.20 2.62 10.86
C GLY A 90 -3.37 1.39 10.52
N ASP A 91 -2.13 1.59 10.09
CA ASP A 91 -1.23 0.51 9.69
C ASP A 91 -0.86 -0.45 10.83
N ALA A 92 -0.99 -0.02 12.09
CA ALA A 92 -0.84 -0.91 13.23
C ALA A 92 -1.98 -1.92 13.35
N HIS A 93 -3.18 -1.63 12.82
CA HIS A 93 -4.29 -2.56 12.74
C HIS A 93 -4.26 -3.36 11.42
N SER A 94 -4.08 -2.67 10.29
CA SER A 94 -4.09 -3.34 8.98
C SER A 94 -3.42 -2.50 7.90
N ILE A 95 -2.62 -3.16 7.06
CA ILE A 95 -1.91 -2.54 5.94
C ILE A 95 -2.57 -2.96 4.64
N ILE A 96 -3.20 -2.02 3.94
CA ILE A 96 -3.75 -2.25 2.61
C ILE A 96 -2.65 -2.19 1.55
N PRO A 97 -2.71 -3.01 0.47
CA PRO A 97 -1.77 -2.91 -0.63
C PRO A 97 -1.60 -1.48 -1.16
N PRO A 98 -0.36 -0.95 -1.24
CA PRO A 98 -0.10 0.46 -1.57
C PRO A 98 -0.63 0.93 -2.92
N PHE A 99 -0.75 0.03 -3.91
CA PHE A 99 -1.26 0.37 -5.25
C PHE A 99 -2.70 0.92 -5.21
N THR A 100 -3.47 0.64 -4.15
CA THR A 100 -4.84 1.15 -3.98
C THR A 100 -4.89 2.63 -3.64
N GLY A 101 -3.81 3.20 -3.10
CA GLY A 101 -3.76 4.58 -2.60
C GLY A 101 -4.66 4.85 -1.39
N ASN A 102 -5.17 3.81 -0.71
CA ASN A 102 -6.19 3.94 0.35
C ASN A 102 -5.65 3.87 1.78
N GLY A 103 -4.34 3.70 1.99
CA GLY A 103 -3.76 3.54 3.34
C GLY A 103 -4.08 4.70 4.27
N MET A 104 -3.85 5.94 3.82
CA MET A 104 -4.16 7.14 4.62
C MET A 104 -5.66 7.30 4.89
N SER A 105 -6.53 7.03 3.92
CA SER A 105 -7.98 7.07 4.11
C SER A 105 -8.42 6.06 5.17
N MET A 106 -7.92 4.82 5.11
CA MET A 106 -8.21 3.79 6.10
C MET A 106 -7.71 4.17 7.50
N ALA A 107 -6.53 4.78 7.59
CA ALA A 107 -5.99 5.23 8.88
C ALA A 107 -6.88 6.30 9.50
N LEU A 108 -7.34 7.29 8.73
CA LEU A 108 -8.26 8.34 9.17
C LEU A 108 -9.65 7.78 9.51
N GLU A 109 -10.20 6.88 8.70
CA GLU A 109 -11.46 6.19 9.00
C GLU A 109 -11.34 5.35 10.27
N GLY A 110 -10.24 4.64 10.47
CA GLY A 110 -9.96 3.85 11.68
C GLY A 110 -9.85 4.73 12.93
N ALA A 111 -9.17 5.88 12.82
CA ALA A 111 -9.10 6.84 13.90
C ALA A 111 -10.49 7.41 14.26
N ALA A 112 -11.32 7.73 13.26
CA ALA A 112 -12.69 8.21 13.48
C ALA A 112 -13.56 7.15 14.17
N LEU A 113 -13.45 5.87 13.78
CA LEU A 113 -14.16 4.76 14.42
C LEU A 113 -13.72 4.55 15.88
N ALA A 114 -12.49 4.92 16.23
CA ALA A 114 -11.97 4.74 17.57
C ALA A 114 -12.47 5.79 18.57
N VAL A 115 -12.98 6.92 18.12
CA VAL A 115 -13.37 8.04 18.99
C VAL A 115 -14.42 7.63 20.01
N GLU A 116 -15.56 7.09 19.54
CA GLU A 116 -16.69 6.75 20.43
C GLU A 116 -16.32 5.70 21.49
N PRO A 117 -15.73 4.55 21.18
CA PRO A 117 -15.32 3.58 22.19
C PRO A 117 -14.31 4.12 23.20
N LEU A 118 -13.40 4.99 22.77
CA LEU A 118 -12.41 5.61 23.65
C LEU A 118 -13.04 6.65 24.58
N VAL A 119 -14.02 7.42 24.11
CA VAL A 119 -14.79 8.37 24.92
C VAL A 119 -15.61 7.64 25.97
N GLU A 120 -16.29 6.54 25.63
CA GLU A 120 -17.04 5.71 26.57
C GLU A 120 -16.12 5.12 27.67
N TYR A 121 -14.93 4.67 27.28
CA TYR A 121 -13.93 4.24 28.24
C TYR A 121 -13.45 5.39 29.16
N ALA A 122 -13.18 6.55 28.58
CA ALA A 122 -12.69 7.71 29.35
C ALA A 122 -13.74 8.22 30.37
N HIS A 123 -15.03 8.03 30.09
CA HIS A 123 -16.12 8.34 31.02
C HIS A 123 -16.38 7.21 32.04
N GLY A 124 -15.67 6.09 31.95
CA GLY A 124 -15.87 4.95 32.86
C GLY A 124 -17.11 4.10 32.55
N HIS A 125 -17.73 4.26 31.36
CA HIS A 125 -18.93 3.55 30.97
C HIS A 125 -18.64 2.09 30.53
N CYS A 126 -17.39 1.79 30.16
CA CYS A 126 -16.98 0.44 29.79
C CYS A 126 -15.58 0.13 30.27
N SER A 127 -15.23 -1.16 30.32
CA SER A 127 -13.88 -1.63 30.63
C SER A 127 -12.95 -1.50 29.43
N TRP A 128 -11.62 -1.44 29.66
CA TRP A 128 -10.65 -1.42 28.57
C TRP A 128 -10.77 -2.65 27.63
N GLY A 129 -11.06 -3.83 28.19
CA GLY A 129 -11.28 -5.04 27.38
C GLY A 129 -12.45 -4.89 26.43
N ALA A 130 -13.59 -4.37 26.92
CA ALA A 130 -14.77 -4.11 26.08
C ALA A 130 -14.48 -3.05 25.00
N THR A 131 -13.70 -2.03 25.31
CA THR A 131 -13.25 -1.02 24.37
C THR A 131 -12.44 -1.65 23.24
N LEU A 132 -11.47 -2.50 23.56
CA LEU A 132 -10.64 -3.20 22.57
C LEU A 132 -11.47 -4.12 21.66
N GLU A 133 -12.43 -4.85 22.22
CA GLU A 133 -13.34 -5.68 21.44
C GLU A 133 -14.21 -4.85 20.48
N ALA A 134 -14.74 -3.72 20.95
CA ALA A 134 -15.52 -2.80 20.13
C ALA A 134 -14.69 -2.23 18.98
N LEU A 135 -13.47 -1.73 19.27
CA LEU A 135 -12.55 -1.18 18.28
C LEU A 135 -12.21 -2.20 17.18
N ASN A 136 -11.79 -3.40 17.57
CA ASN A 136 -11.44 -4.46 16.64
C ASN A 136 -12.67 -4.91 15.81
N GLY A 137 -13.82 -5.07 16.45
CA GLY A 137 -15.06 -5.45 15.78
C GLY A 137 -15.53 -4.41 14.76
N MET A 138 -15.43 -3.12 15.07
CA MET A 138 -15.79 -2.03 14.15
C MET A 138 -14.81 -1.96 12.97
N ALA A 139 -13.51 -2.01 13.23
CA ALA A 139 -12.48 -1.97 12.21
C ALA A 139 -12.59 -3.18 11.25
N ASN A 140 -12.76 -4.39 11.77
CA ASN A 140 -12.92 -5.59 10.96
C ASN A 140 -14.15 -5.49 10.06
N ARG A 141 -15.34 -5.16 10.62
CA ARG A 141 -16.56 -4.96 9.82
C ARG A 141 -16.40 -3.92 8.70
N LYS A 142 -15.63 -2.87 8.97
CA LYS A 142 -15.40 -1.78 7.99
C LYS A 142 -14.39 -2.14 6.92
N PHE A 143 -13.30 -2.84 7.26
CA PHE A 143 -12.13 -2.97 6.41
C PHE A 143 -11.91 -4.36 5.83
N ASP A 144 -12.45 -5.45 6.39
CA ASP A 144 -12.15 -6.82 5.95
C ASP A 144 -12.42 -7.04 4.46
N ARG A 145 -13.58 -6.61 3.98
CA ARG A 145 -13.92 -6.76 2.55
C ARG A 145 -12.97 -5.98 1.64
N ARG A 146 -12.62 -4.75 2.04
CA ARG A 146 -11.68 -3.89 1.32
C ARG A 146 -10.29 -4.52 1.27
N LEU A 147 -9.81 -5.05 2.40
CA LEU A 147 -8.52 -5.73 2.50
C LEU A 147 -8.47 -7.01 1.66
N GLN A 148 -9.54 -7.83 1.69
CA GLN A 148 -9.63 -9.05 0.88
C GLN A 148 -9.58 -8.75 -0.62
N LEU A 149 -10.37 -7.78 -1.09
CA LEU A 149 -10.37 -7.36 -2.49
C LEU A 149 -9.02 -6.80 -2.92
N ALA A 150 -8.44 -5.91 -2.12
CA ALA A 150 -7.13 -5.34 -2.39
C ALA A 150 -6.04 -6.42 -2.39
N GLY A 151 -6.09 -7.37 -1.46
CA GLY A 151 -5.18 -8.51 -1.42
C GLY A 151 -5.28 -9.40 -2.66
N ALA A 152 -6.49 -9.71 -3.13
CA ALA A 152 -6.70 -10.47 -4.36
C ALA A 152 -6.16 -9.73 -5.59
N CYS A 153 -6.43 -8.42 -5.71
CA CYS A 153 -5.86 -7.59 -6.77
C CYS A 153 -4.32 -7.55 -6.71
N GLN A 154 -3.75 -7.43 -5.51
CA GLN A 154 -2.30 -7.46 -5.31
C GLN A 154 -1.69 -8.78 -5.80
N GLN A 155 -2.31 -9.92 -5.50
CA GLN A 155 -1.84 -11.21 -5.96
C GLN A 155 -1.86 -11.30 -7.49
N LEU A 156 -2.90 -10.80 -8.14
CA LEU A 156 -2.99 -10.72 -9.60
C LEU A 156 -1.89 -9.82 -10.19
N LEU A 157 -1.71 -8.61 -9.67
CA LEU A 157 -0.67 -7.68 -10.14
C LEU A 157 0.74 -8.25 -10.00
N MET A 158 0.99 -9.06 -8.96
CA MET A 158 2.27 -9.71 -8.73
C MET A 158 2.45 -11.02 -9.50
N ALA A 159 1.41 -11.52 -10.17
CA ALA A 159 1.45 -12.79 -10.90
C ALA A 159 2.08 -12.61 -12.29
N PRO A 160 3.14 -13.35 -12.64
CA PRO A 160 3.83 -13.18 -13.92
C PRO A 160 2.94 -13.44 -15.14
N TRP A 161 1.96 -14.35 -15.01
CA TRP A 161 1.03 -14.72 -16.09
C TRP A 161 -0.03 -13.64 -16.36
N PHE A 162 -0.34 -12.80 -15.38
CA PHE A 162 -1.35 -11.74 -15.51
C PHE A 162 -0.83 -10.49 -16.24
N ARG A 163 0.48 -10.35 -16.36
CA ARG A 163 1.12 -9.16 -16.97
C ARG A 163 0.68 -8.92 -18.41
N ARG A 164 0.74 -9.94 -19.28
CA ARG A 164 0.31 -9.81 -20.70
C ARG A 164 -1.17 -9.46 -20.85
N PRO A 165 -2.12 -10.18 -20.20
CA PRO A 165 -3.52 -9.77 -20.20
C PRO A 165 -3.72 -8.32 -19.73
N LEU A 166 -3.00 -7.89 -18.70
CA LEU A 166 -3.11 -6.53 -18.17
C LEU A 166 -2.58 -5.47 -19.15
N GLU A 167 -1.45 -5.73 -19.82
CA GLU A 167 -0.92 -4.88 -20.89
C GLU A 167 -1.96 -4.70 -22.02
N ILE A 168 -2.55 -5.77 -22.51
CA ILE A 168 -3.60 -5.74 -23.55
C ILE A 168 -4.82 -4.93 -23.09
N LEU A 169 -5.30 -5.13 -21.86
CA LEU A 169 -6.42 -4.38 -21.31
C LEU A 169 -6.11 -2.89 -21.18
N THR A 170 -4.89 -2.55 -20.83
CA THR A 170 -4.43 -1.16 -20.67
C THR A 170 -4.31 -0.46 -22.02
N GLU A 171 -3.66 -1.10 -22.99
CA GLU A 171 -3.48 -0.57 -24.35
C GLU A 171 -4.82 -0.32 -25.06
N ASN A 172 -5.80 -1.19 -24.83
CA ASN A 172 -7.15 -1.04 -25.38
C ASN A 172 -8.10 -0.20 -24.51
N GLN A 173 -7.62 0.42 -23.44
CA GLN A 173 -8.42 1.23 -22.49
C GLN A 173 -9.62 0.46 -21.89
N LEU A 174 -9.52 -0.87 -21.82
CA LEU A 174 -10.58 -1.76 -21.30
C LEU A 174 -10.48 -2.01 -19.79
N LEU A 175 -9.49 -1.44 -19.11
CA LEU A 175 -9.39 -1.55 -17.66
C LEU A 175 -10.57 -0.84 -16.99
N PRO A 176 -11.41 -1.53 -16.20
CA PRO A 176 -12.52 -0.93 -15.48
C PRO A 176 -12.01 -0.16 -14.25
N PHE A 177 -11.15 0.84 -14.47
CA PHE A 177 -10.44 1.59 -13.44
C PHE A 177 -11.40 2.19 -12.40
N ARG A 178 -12.53 2.77 -12.88
CA ARG A 178 -13.55 3.35 -11.98
C ARG A 178 -14.17 2.31 -11.08
N THR A 179 -14.50 1.13 -11.61
CA THR A 179 -15.11 0.03 -10.85
C THR A 179 -14.13 -0.52 -9.83
N LEU A 180 -12.89 -0.80 -10.22
CA LEU A 180 -11.83 -1.26 -9.32
C LEU A 180 -11.56 -0.23 -8.21
N PHE A 181 -11.46 1.04 -8.56
CA PHE A 181 -11.25 2.13 -7.62
C PHE A 181 -12.41 2.28 -6.62
N THR A 182 -13.65 2.16 -7.07
CA THR A 182 -14.84 2.22 -6.20
C THR A 182 -14.89 1.01 -5.26
N LEU A 183 -14.62 -0.19 -5.78
CA LEU A 183 -14.63 -1.44 -4.99
C LEU A 183 -13.53 -1.47 -3.90
N THR A 184 -12.42 -0.80 -4.11
CA THR A 184 -11.34 -0.71 -3.11
C THR A 184 -11.55 0.43 -2.11
N ARG A 185 -12.56 1.29 -2.28
CA ARG A 185 -12.89 2.41 -1.38
C ARG A 185 -14.11 2.18 -0.50
N ASN A 186 -15.03 1.35 -0.94
CA ASN A 186 -16.25 0.97 -0.22
C ASN A 186 -16.08 -0.40 0.44
#